data_6f48dab6cc847aa427ad9545ee7e1ad0
#
_entry.id   6f48dab6cc847aa427ad9545ee7e1ad0
#
_cell.length_a   1.000
_cell.length_b   1.000
_cell.length_c   1.000
_cell.angle_alpha   90.00
_cell.angle_beta   90.00
_cell.angle_gamma   90.00
#
_symmetry.space_group_name_H-M   'P 1'
#
loop_
_entity.id
_entity.type
_entity.pdbx_description
1 polymer ?
#
loop_
_entity_poly.entity_id
_entity_poly.type
_entity_poly.pdbx_seq_one_letter_code
_entity_poly.pdbx_strand_id
1 'polypeptide(L)'
;GMTGHQDNPGSGYTLMGEEAPMLSVESIFKTYGFDPVLTVDPQDLAAMKATVNTAVAALNEGKHPAIVTRRPCLLIKRVKHDLGMCVVNTDKCVGCKSCLKVGCPAISMENGKAAVDRTQCVGCTVCAQACPVGAIEKEEK
;
A
#
# COMPACT_ATOMS: atom_id res chain seq x y z
N GLY A 1 -7.38 6.13 -8.63
CA GLY A 1 -8.60 6.90 -8.91
C GLY A 1 -8.60 8.23 -8.20
N MET A 2 -9.36 9.17 -8.70
CA MET A 2 -9.63 10.44 -8.02
C MET A 2 -10.72 10.25 -6.96
N THR A 3 -11.19 11.33 -6.33
CA THR A 3 -12.16 11.30 -5.23
C THR A 3 -13.47 10.55 -5.51
N GLY A 4 -13.95 10.52 -6.74
CA GLY A 4 -15.09 9.71 -7.19
C GLY A 4 -14.71 8.36 -7.81
N HIS A 5 -13.52 7.86 -7.56
CA HIS A 5 -12.94 6.63 -8.13
C HIS A 5 -12.84 6.68 -9.67
N GLN A 6 -12.93 7.88 -10.25
CA GLN A 6 -12.80 8.08 -11.68
C GLN A 6 -11.35 8.06 -12.15
N ASP A 7 -11.22 7.85 -13.44
CA ASP A 7 -9.95 7.91 -14.12
C ASP A 7 -9.36 9.32 -14.19
N ASN A 8 -8.08 9.39 -14.44
CA ASN A 8 -7.30 10.60 -14.57
C ASN A 8 -6.10 10.35 -15.51
N PRO A 9 -5.36 11.37 -15.94
CA PRO A 9 -4.21 11.17 -16.82
C PRO A 9 -3.14 10.19 -16.32
N GLY A 10 -3.05 9.99 -15.01
CA GLY A 10 -2.13 9.02 -14.40
C GLY A 10 -2.64 7.57 -14.36
N SER A 11 -3.90 7.32 -14.73
CA SER A 11 -4.48 5.98 -14.75
C SER A 11 -4.41 5.29 -16.13
N GLY A 12 -4.09 6.03 -17.18
CA GLY A 12 -4.06 5.53 -18.57
C GLY A 12 -5.43 5.36 -19.22
N TYR A 13 -6.44 6.07 -18.69
CA TYR A 13 -7.80 6.04 -19.24
C TYR A 13 -8.44 7.43 -19.19
N THR A 14 -9.29 7.72 -20.17
CA THR A 14 -10.15 8.90 -20.16
C THR A 14 -11.30 8.72 -19.17
N LEU A 15 -12.02 9.80 -18.86
CA LEU A 15 -13.25 9.72 -18.07
C LEU A 15 -14.35 8.85 -18.71
N MET A 16 -14.30 8.70 -20.02
CA MET A 16 -15.23 7.85 -20.78
C MET A 16 -14.81 6.38 -20.80
N GLY A 17 -13.66 6.03 -20.19
CA GLY A 17 -13.13 4.66 -20.09
C GLY A 17 -12.33 4.20 -21.31
N GLU A 18 -11.98 5.09 -22.22
CA GLU A 18 -11.12 4.81 -23.38
C GLU A 18 -9.66 4.79 -22.94
N GLU A 19 -8.84 3.92 -23.55
CA GLU A 19 -7.41 3.90 -23.30
C GLU A 19 -6.74 5.20 -23.77
N ALA A 20 -5.84 5.73 -22.97
CA ALA A 20 -5.12 6.95 -23.25
C ALA A 20 -3.66 6.84 -22.75
N PRO A 21 -2.73 7.62 -23.32
CA PRO A 21 -1.37 7.66 -22.81
C PRO A 21 -1.34 8.03 -21.33
N MET A 22 -0.68 7.20 -20.53
CA MET A 22 -0.53 7.43 -19.09
C MET A 22 0.54 8.49 -18.80
N LEU A 23 0.20 9.47 -17.99
CA LEU A 23 1.18 10.44 -17.47
C LEU A 23 2.18 9.73 -16.55
N SER A 24 3.45 9.80 -16.88
CA SER A 24 4.52 9.29 -16.01
C SER A 24 4.99 10.37 -15.04
N VAL A 25 4.60 10.22 -13.78
CA VAL A 25 5.06 11.09 -12.68
C VAL A 25 6.58 10.98 -12.53
N GLU A 26 7.13 9.79 -12.72
CA GLU A 26 8.58 9.53 -12.65
C GLU A 26 9.34 10.33 -13.73
N SER A 27 8.80 10.41 -14.93
CA SER A 27 9.41 11.19 -16.03
C SER A 27 9.38 12.68 -15.73
N ILE A 28 8.30 13.17 -15.11
CA ILE A 28 8.21 14.57 -14.69
C ILE A 28 9.32 14.90 -13.68
N PHE A 29 9.47 14.09 -12.62
CA PHE A 29 10.52 14.32 -11.64
C PHE A 29 11.92 14.27 -12.25
N LYS A 30 12.20 13.30 -13.13
CA LYS A 30 13.49 13.23 -13.86
C LYS A 30 13.74 14.47 -14.70
N THR A 31 12.71 14.99 -15.38
CA THR A 31 12.83 16.23 -16.19
C THR A 31 13.20 17.45 -15.34
N TYR A 32 12.71 17.50 -14.10
CA TYR A 32 13.08 18.54 -13.14
C TYR A 32 14.41 18.29 -12.42
N GLY A 33 15.18 17.28 -12.81
CA GLY A 33 16.50 17.01 -12.26
C GLY A 33 16.53 16.23 -10.94
N PHE A 34 15.42 15.60 -10.56
CA PHE A 34 15.44 14.69 -9.41
C PHE A 34 16.19 13.42 -9.73
N ASP A 35 17.12 13.02 -8.85
CA ASP A 35 17.92 11.80 -8.95
C ASP A 35 18.33 11.30 -7.56
N PRO A 36 18.11 10.02 -7.24
CA PRO A 36 17.30 9.03 -7.98
C PRO A 36 15.78 9.28 -7.88
N VAL A 37 15.03 8.85 -8.90
CA VAL A 37 13.57 8.76 -8.84
C VAL A 37 13.20 7.29 -8.60
N LEU A 38 12.68 7.02 -7.42
CA LEU A 38 12.39 5.68 -6.89
C LEU A 38 10.88 5.43 -6.91
N THR A 39 10.46 4.26 -7.39
CA THR A 39 9.03 3.88 -7.37
C THR A 39 8.84 2.69 -6.47
N VAL A 40 7.82 2.73 -5.59
CA VAL A 40 7.55 1.68 -4.61
C VAL A 40 6.05 1.51 -4.35
N ASP A 41 5.63 0.29 -4.05
CA ASP A 41 4.29 0.00 -3.52
C ASP A 41 4.25 0.40 -2.04
N PRO A 42 3.39 1.36 -1.63
CA PRO A 42 3.32 1.81 -0.24
C PRO A 42 2.79 0.74 0.73
N GLN A 43 2.21 -0.34 0.23
CA GLN A 43 1.71 -1.45 1.06
C GLN A 43 2.77 -2.55 1.28
N ASP A 44 3.91 -2.51 0.60
CA ASP A 44 5.08 -3.31 0.93
C ASP A 44 5.97 -2.53 1.90
N LEU A 45 5.85 -2.82 3.20
CA LEU A 45 6.55 -2.06 4.25
C LEU A 45 8.08 -2.29 4.20
N ALA A 46 8.52 -3.47 3.77
CA ALA A 46 9.95 -3.78 3.66
C ALA A 46 10.56 -3.01 2.49
N ALA A 47 9.94 -3.04 1.31
CA ALA A 47 10.35 -2.28 0.15
C ALA A 47 10.28 -0.77 0.41
N MET A 48 9.23 -0.30 1.09
CA MET A 48 9.10 1.12 1.44
C MET A 48 10.24 1.59 2.35
N LYS A 49 10.58 0.82 3.38
CA LYS A 49 11.71 1.11 4.26
C LYS A 49 13.05 1.15 3.50
N ALA A 50 13.30 0.18 2.62
CA ALA A 50 14.51 0.14 1.80
C ALA A 50 14.58 1.36 0.87
N THR A 51 13.47 1.72 0.24
CA THR A 51 13.37 2.89 -0.65
C THR A 51 13.66 4.19 0.09
N VAL A 52 13.10 4.37 1.30
CA VAL A 52 13.40 5.56 2.13
C VAL A 52 14.88 5.62 2.50
N ASN A 53 15.49 4.49 2.90
CA ASN A 53 16.91 4.44 3.22
C ASN A 53 17.78 4.82 2.02
N THR A 54 17.44 4.35 0.81
CA THR A 54 18.13 4.72 -0.44
C THR A 54 18.01 6.23 -0.72
N ALA A 55 16.82 6.78 -0.53
CA ALA A 55 16.61 8.23 -0.71
C ALA A 55 17.43 9.05 0.30
N VAL A 56 17.45 8.63 1.58
CA VAL A 56 18.26 9.30 2.62
C VAL A 56 19.76 9.24 2.28
N ALA A 57 20.25 8.09 1.80
CA ALA A 57 21.65 7.96 1.37
C ALA A 57 21.97 8.92 0.22
N ALA A 58 21.11 9.01 -0.77
CA ALA A 58 21.27 9.94 -1.90
C ALA A 58 21.27 11.42 -1.45
N LEU A 59 20.41 11.77 -0.49
CA LEU A 59 20.41 13.13 0.12
C LEU A 59 21.76 13.44 0.78
N ASN A 60 22.34 12.48 1.51
CA ASN A 60 23.64 12.66 2.16
C ASN A 60 24.80 12.81 1.14
N GLU A 61 24.61 12.32 -0.09
CA GLU A 61 25.52 12.52 -1.23
C GLU A 61 25.29 13.86 -1.95
N GLY A 62 24.36 14.69 -1.48
CA GLY A 62 24.01 15.97 -2.12
C GLY A 62 23.11 15.85 -3.34
N LYS A 63 22.49 14.70 -3.56
CA LYS A 63 21.50 14.46 -4.63
C LYS A 63 20.10 14.91 -4.19
N HIS A 64 19.18 14.98 -5.15
CA HIS A 64 17.77 15.34 -4.92
C HIS A 64 16.86 14.15 -5.25
N PRO A 65 16.70 13.17 -4.33
CA PRO A 65 15.86 12.01 -4.58
C PRO A 65 14.37 12.36 -4.57
N ALA A 66 13.57 11.59 -5.34
CA ALA A 66 12.12 11.59 -5.27
C ALA A 66 11.61 10.17 -5.07
N ILE A 67 10.58 10.00 -4.24
CA ILE A 67 9.89 8.72 -4.05
C ILE A 67 8.48 8.85 -4.60
N VAL A 68 8.16 8.02 -5.59
CA VAL A 68 6.82 7.89 -6.17
C VAL A 68 6.16 6.64 -5.59
N THR A 69 5.14 6.81 -4.77
CA THR A 69 4.34 5.68 -4.29
C THR A 69 3.28 5.33 -5.32
N ARG A 70 3.26 4.07 -5.76
CA ARG A 70 2.36 3.62 -6.82
C ARG A 70 1.65 2.33 -6.44
N ARG A 71 0.33 2.39 -6.39
CA ARG A 71 -0.55 1.24 -6.26
C ARG A 71 -1.90 1.55 -6.91
N PRO A 72 -2.52 0.59 -7.61
CA PRO A 72 -3.88 0.77 -8.13
C PRO A 72 -4.89 1.01 -7.00
N CYS A 73 -5.82 1.93 -7.23
CA CYS A 73 -6.90 2.18 -6.28
C CYS A 73 -7.81 0.94 -6.16
N LEU A 74 -8.06 0.48 -4.95
CA LEU A 74 -8.90 -0.70 -4.66
C LEU A 74 -10.36 -0.54 -5.10
N LEU A 75 -10.82 0.69 -5.28
CA LEU A 75 -12.20 1.00 -5.63
C LEU A 75 -12.42 1.17 -7.14
N ILE A 76 -11.37 1.09 -7.96
CA ILE A 76 -11.50 1.10 -9.43
C ILE A 76 -12.00 -0.27 -9.90
N LYS A 77 -13.22 -0.32 -10.42
CA LYS A 77 -13.94 -1.55 -10.79
C LYS A 77 -13.21 -2.42 -11.83
N ARG A 78 -12.45 -1.83 -12.77
CA ARG A 78 -11.73 -2.57 -13.81
C ARG A 78 -10.45 -3.24 -13.30
N VAL A 79 -9.90 -2.80 -12.17
CA VAL A 79 -8.72 -3.42 -11.57
C VAL A 79 -9.18 -4.61 -10.74
N LYS A 80 -8.82 -5.81 -11.16
CA LYS A 80 -9.09 -7.02 -10.38
C LYS A 80 -8.10 -7.08 -9.21
N HIS A 81 -8.62 -6.94 -8.02
CA HIS A 81 -7.86 -7.10 -6.78
C HIS A 81 -8.18 -8.47 -6.18
N ASP A 82 -7.39 -9.48 -6.54
CA ASP A 82 -7.49 -10.79 -5.91
C ASP A 82 -6.58 -10.84 -4.67
N LEU A 83 -6.93 -10.03 -3.67
CA LEU A 83 -6.09 -9.88 -2.48
C LEU A 83 -6.46 -10.89 -1.38
N GLY A 84 -7.60 -11.57 -1.48
CA GLY A 84 -8.13 -12.42 -0.40
C GLY A 84 -8.52 -11.57 0.81
N MET A 85 -8.47 -12.16 2.00
CA MET A 85 -8.71 -11.47 3.27
C MET A 85 -7.61 -11.83 4.27
N CYS A 86 -7.43 -11.00 5.28
CA CYS A 86 -6.58 -11.35 6.40
C CYS A 86 -7.41 -12.05 7.49
N VAL A 87 -6.81 -13.03 8.12
CA VAL A 87 -7.38 -13.75 9.28
C VAL A 87 -6.41 -13.71 10.44
N VAL A 88 -6.93 -13.77 11.65
CA VAL A 88 -6.13 -13.79 12.88
C VAL A 88 -6.09 -15.20 13.45
N ASN A 89 -4.89 -15.73 13.61
CA ASN A 89 -4.67 -16.93 14.42
C ASN A 89 -4.67 -16.52 15.89
N THR A 90 -5.75 -16.82 16.59
CA THR A 90 -5.96 -16.44 17.99
C THR A 90 -4.96 -17.12 18.94
N ASP A 91 -4.44 -18.29 18.59
CA ASP A 91 -3.47 -19.00 19.44
C ASP A 91 -2.10 -18.31 19.40
N LYS A 92 -1.70 -17.79 18.24
CA LYS A 92 -0.49 -16.99 18.06
C LYS A 92 -0.63 -15.55 18.59
N CYS A 93 -1.84 -14.99 18.60
CA CYS A 93 -2.07 -13.60 18.97
C CYS A 93 -1.85 -13.39 20.48
N VAL A 94 -0.93 -12.49 20.82
CA VAL A 94 -0.60 -12.13 22.22
C VAL A 94 -1.31 -10.86 22.70
N GLY A 95 -2.21 -10.29 21.90
CA GLY A 95 -2.97 -9.09 22.26
C GLY A 95 -2.15 -7.80 22.37
N CYS A 96 -0.99 -7.72 21.72
CA CYS A 96 -0.05 -6.60 21.83
C CYS A 96 -0.52 -5.30 21.18
N LYS A 97 -1.62 -5.31 20.44
CA LYS A 97 -2.26 -4.16 19.75
C LYS A 97 -1.40 -3.49 18.66
N SER A 98 -0.27 -4.08 18.25
CA SER A 98 0.58 -3.50 17.20
C SER A 98 -0.16 -3.32 15.87
N CYS A 99 -1.06 -4.24 15.51
CA CYS A 99 -1.89 -4.16 14.33
C CYS A 99 -2.87 -2.97 14.33
N LEU A 100 -3.32 -2.51 15.51
CA LEU A 100 -4.20 -1.34 15.60
C LEU A 100 -3.49 -0.04 15.22
N LYS A 101 -2.15 0.03 15.37
CA LYS A 101 -1.35 1.20 14.98
C LYS A 101 -1.36 1.46 13.48
N VAL A 102 -1.75 0.47 12.69
CA VAL A 102 -1.96 0.61 11.24
C VAL A 102 -3.14 1.55 10.92
N GLY A 103 -4.06 1.75 11.86
CA GLY A 103 -5.25 2.60 11.66
C GLY A 103 -6.28 1.98 10.71
N CYS A 104 -6.25 0.65 10.50
CA CYS A 104 -7.18 -0.03 9.61
C CYS A 104 -8.57 -0.15 10.26
N PRO A 105 -9.67 0.30 9.61
CA PRO A 105 -11.03 0.20 10.15
C PRO A 105 -11.51 -1.25 10.29
N ALA A 106 -10.92 -2.19 9.54
CA ALA A 106 -11.27 -3.60 9.61
C ALA A 106 -10.66 -4.33 10.81
N ILE A 107 -9.82 -3.68 11.64
CA ILE A 107 -9.15 -4.35 12.77
C ILE A 107 -9.69 -3.82 14.08
N SER A 108 -10.13 -4.74 14.92
CA SER A 108 -10.62 -4.49 16.30
C SER A 108 -9.93 -5.41 17.29
N MET A 109 -10.28 -5.24 18.56
CA MET A 109 -9.92 -6.18 19.64
C MET A 109 -11.17 -6.83 20.17
N GLU A 110 -11.17 -8.16 20.19
CA GLU A 110 -12.24 -8.98 20.75
C GLU A 110 -11.61 -9.98 21.76
N ASN A 111 -12.16 -10.02 22.95
CA ASN A 111 -11.67 -10.91 24.05
C ASN A 111 -10.13 -10.83 24.27
N GLY A 112 -9.55 -9.64 24.13
CA GLY A 112 -8.10 -9.43 24.30
C GLY A 112 -7.23 -9.85 23.12
N LYS A 113 -7.80 -10.30 22.03
CA LYS A 113 -7.13 -10.70 20.79
C LYS A 113 -7.53 -9.79 19.64
N ALA A 114 -6.70 -9.70 18.61
CA ALA A 114 -7.07 -8.99 17.40
C ALA A 114 -8.17 -9.76 16.65
N ALA A 115 -9.09 -9.02 16.03
CA ALA A 115 -10.12 -9.54 15.13
C ALA A 115 -10.11 -8.74 13.84
N VAL A 116 -10.47 -9.37 12.72
CA VAL A 116 -10.57 -8.73 11.40
C VAL A 116 -12.01 -8.84 10.90
N ASP A 117 -12.62 -7.69 10.65
CA ASP A 117 -13.92 -7.62 10.00
C ASP A 117 -13.77 -7.98 8.51
N ARG A 118 -14.31 -9.13 8.13
CA ARG A 118 -14.23 -9.69 6.77
C ARG A 118 -14.97 -8.82 5.74
N THR A 119 -15.95 -8.03 6.16
CA THR A 119 -16.72 -7.16 5.26
C THR A 119 -15.96 -5.91 4.86
N GLN A 120 -15.00 -5.48 5.68
CA GLN A 120 -14.18 -4.30 5.45
C GLN A 120 -12.76 -4.63 4.98
N CYS A 121 -12.30 -5.87 5.20
CA CYS A 121 -10.94 -6.26 4.87
C CYS A 121 -10.75 -6.39 3.35
N VAL A 122 -9.77 -5.69 2.83
CA VAL A 122 -9.38 -5.73 1.40
C VAL A 122 -8.13 -6.58 1.14
N GLY A 123 -7.62 -7.30 2.13
CA GLY A 123 -6.48 -8.21 2.00
C GLY A 123 -5.14 -7.54 1.67
N CYS A 124 -4.96 -6.26 2.00
CA CYS A 124 -3.72 -5.53 1.69
C CYS A 124 -2.48 -6.00 2.48
N THR A 125 -2.66 -6.85 3.48
CA THR A 125 -1.61 -7.48 4.31
C THR A 125 -0.74 -6.54 5.15
N VAL A 126 -0.98 -5.23 5.17
CA VAL A 126 -0.19 -4.28 5.98
C VAL A 126 -0.22 -4.64 7.47
N CYS A 127 -1.38 -5.08 7.98
CA CYS A 127 -1.52 -5.53 9.37
C CYS A 127 -0.74 -6.82 9.66
N ALA A 128 -0.62 -7.73 8.69
CA ALA A 128 0.19 -8.94 8.80
C ALA A 128 1.68 -8.58 8.92
N GLN A 129 2.17 -7.66 8.08
CA GLN A 129 3.54 -7.16 8.12
C GLN A 129 3.84 -6.40 9.43
N ALA A 130 2.84 -5.76 10.04
CA ALA A 130 2.97 -5.05 11.32
C ALA A 130 2.84 -5.96 12.54
N CYS A 131 2.50 -7.24 12.37
CA CYS A 131 2.32 -8.17 13.47
C CYS A 131 3.66 -8.80 13.90
N PRO A 132 4.18 -8.49 15.10
CA PRO A 132 5.51 -8.97 15.51
C PRO A 132 5.56 -10.48 15.77
N VAL A 133 4.42 -11.11 15.97
CA VAL A 133 4.32 -12.56 16.26
C VAL A 133 3.75 -13.37 15.07
N GLY A 134 3.52 -12.73 13.94
CA GLY A 134 2.98 -13.39 12.76
C GLY A 134 1.60 -14.03 12.97
N ALA A 135 0.76 -13.43 13.81
CA ALA A 135 -0.58 -13.96 14.11
C ALA A 135 -1.63 -13.56 13.08
N ILE A 136 -1.31 -12.67 12.15
CA ILE A 136 -2.22 -12.24 11.08
C ILE A 136 -1.68 -12.80 9.77
N GLU A 137 -2.47 -13.58 9.09
CA GLU A 137 -2.08 -14.26 7.86
C GLU A 137 -3.11 -13.95 6.76
N LYS A 138 -2.70 -14.07 5.50
CA LYS A 138 -3.62 -13.99 4.37
C LYS A 138 -4.36 -15.31 4.28
N GLU A 139 -5.69 -15.26 4.16
CA GLU A 139 -6.49 -16.46 3.90
C GLU A 139 -6.16 -17.00 2.49
N GLU A 140 -5.72 -18.23 2.40
CA GLU A 140 -5.57 -18.93 1.14
C GLU A 140 -6.98 -19.28 0.61
N LYS A 141 -7.20 -19.06 -0.70
CA LYS A 141 -8.46 -19.41 -1.36
C LYS A 141 -8.48 -20.88 -1.75
#